data_7ec1b17ccc8eb3146f2abde7d99a8e4d
#
_entry.id   7ec1b17ccc8eb3146f2abde7d99a8e4d
#
_cell.length_a   1.000
_cell.length_b   1.000
_cell.length_c   1.000
_cell.angle_alpha   90.00
_cell.angle_beta   90.00
_cell.angle_gamma   90.00
#
_symmetry.space_group_name_H-M   'P 1'
#
loop_
_entity.id
_entity.type
_entity.pdbx_description
1 polymer ?
#
loop_
_entity_poly.entity_id
_entity_poly.type
_entity_poly.pdbx_seq_one_letter_code
_entity_poly.pdbx_strand_id
1 'polypeptide(L)'
;AGKIAQKLGLINYDVNAMKNWAQDQVMKMRDSRKESNTDITEHVASFIATLPGRLIITKHFGDARAKEKERPMEIMRGPAIGRVCTEDKKVYITAKALTDWCKEHGVAPAAIKEEFDRGNYIIPDTDGKPTHKIYIGSGSTVPSGQARCYEFRYGKIFGSNAPLNIEEDEEGVHTESNLLKE
;
A
#
# COMPACT_ATOMS: atom_id res chain seq x y z
N ALA A 1 26.48 36.67 19.16
CA ALA A 1 27.30 36.19 20.28
C ALA A 1 28.70 35.73 19.81
N GLY A 2 28.83 34.78 18.85
CA GLY A 2 30.12 34.19 18.43
C GLY A 2 31.18 35.22 17.96
N LYS A 3 30.81 36.20 17.12
CA LYS A 3 31.74 37.26 16.64
C LYS A 3 32.22 38.18 17.76
N ILE A 4 31.41 38.43 18.78
CA ILE A 4 31.78 39.22 19.93
C ILE A 4 32.77 38.44 20.79
N ALA A 5 32.51 37.17 21.05
CA ALA A 5 33.40 36.30 21.80
C ALA A 5 34.79 36.15 21.12
N GLN A 6 34.83 36.08 19.78
CA GLN A 6 36.07 36.06 19.01
C GLN A 6 36.83 37.38 19.13
N LYS A 7 36.15 38.54 19.03
CA LYS A 7 36.78 39.85 19.22
C LYS A 7 37.32 40.05 20.63
N LEU A 8 36.71 39.43 21.62
CA LEU A 8 37.15 39.45 23.01
C LEU A 8 38.25 38.42 23.33
N GLY A 9 38.70 37.65 22.33
CA GLY A 9 39.67 36.60 22.52
C GLY A 9 39.22 35.41 23.33
N LEU A 10 37.91 35.26 23.55
CA LEU A 10 37.30 34.17 24.33
C LEU A 10 37.23 32.87 23.55
N ILE A 11 37.33 32.93 22.23
CA ILE A 11 37.29 31.77 21.33
C ILE A 11 38.33 31.93 20.22
N ASN A 12 39.00 30.82 19.89
CA ASN A 12 40.14 30.80 18.99
C ASN A 12 39.82 30.18 17.61
N TYR A 13 38.54 30.08 17.24
CA TYR A 13 38.14 29.55 15.96
C TYR A 13 37.41 30.58 15.09
N ASP A 14 37.50 30.39 13.78
CA ASP A 14 36.84 31.28 12.82
C ASP A 14 35.34 30.98 12.76
N VAL A 15 34.54 31.92 13.30
CA VAL A 15 33.08 31.85 13.32
C VAL A 15 32.45 31.78 11.92
N ASN A 16 33.09 32.42 10.91
CA ASN A 16 32.61 32.38 9.54
C ASN A 16 32.86 31.01 8.91
N ALA A 17 34.05 30.43 9.15
CA ALA A 17 34.33 29.06 8.70
C ALA A 17 33.37 28.05 9.28
N MET A 18 33.05 28.12 10.58
CA MET A 18 32.04 27.27 11.20
C MET A 18 30.63 27.46 10.60
N LYS A 19 30.22 28.71 10.33
CA LYS A 19 28.95 28.98 9.70
C LYS A 19 28.86 28.37 8.31
N ASN A 20 29.93 28.53 7.49
CA ASN A 20 29.98 27.97 6.15
C ASN A 20 29.94 26.44 6.20
N TRP A 21 30.74 25.82 7.08
CA TRP A 21 30.71 24.38 7.30
C TRP A 21 29.31 23.88 7.68
N ALA A 22 28.62 24.56 8.64
CA ALA A 22 27.27 24.19 9.04
C ALA A 22 26.26 24.32 7.89
N GLN A 23 26.39 25.36 7.05
CA GLN A 23 25.55 25.52 5.86
C GLN A 23 25.79 24.37 4.85
N ASP A 24 27.05 24.02 4.60
CA ASP A 24 27.38 22.90 3.72
C ASP A 24 26.84 21.55 4.24
N GLN A 25 26.88 21.30 5.57
CA GLN A 25 26.29 20.10 6.14
C GLN A 25 24.77 20.06 5.96
N VAL A 26 24.10 21.19 6.15
CA VAL A 26 22.63 21.29 5.92
C VAL A 26 22.29 21.03 4.46
N MET A 27 23.08 21.54 3.51
CA MET A 27 22.86 21.29 2.08
C MET A 27 23.07 19.82 1.75
N LYS A 28 24.16 19.22 2.20
CA LYS A 28 24.41 17.77 2.02
C LYS A 28 23.30 16.90 2.60
N MET A 29 22.79 17.22 3.80
CA MET A 29 21.68 16.52 4.40
C MET A 29 20.38 16.66 3.57
N ARG A 30 20.13 17.82 2.97
CA ARG A 30 18.98 18.03 2.08
C ARG A 30 19.08 17.20 0.80
N ASP A 31 20.25 17.14 0.20
CA ASP A 31 20.49 16.39 -1.02
C ASP A 31 20.37 14.88 -0.77
N SER A 32 20.96 14.37 0.30
CA SER A 32 20.78 12.98 0.73
C SER A 32 19.32 12.61 1.00
N ARG A 33 18.52 13.56 1.55
CA ARG A 33 17.07 13.33 1.74
C ARG A 33 16.30 13.28 0.42
N LYS A 34 16.71 14.07 -0.58
CA LYS A 34 16.07 14.01 -1.91
C LYS A 34 16.33 12.67 -2.59
N GLU A 35 17.56 12.20 -2.57
CA GLU A 35 17.93 10.88 -3.11
C GLU A 35 17.18 9.76 -2.39
N SER A 36 17.18 9.76 -1.05
CA SER A 36 16.40 8.78 -0.26
C SER A 36 14.90 8.81 -0.53
N ASN A 37 14.31 9.98 -0.78
CA ASN A 37 12.89 10.09 -1.11
C ASN A 37 12.57 9.53 -2.49
N THR A 38 13.46 9.65 -3.46
CA THR A 38 13.28 9.04 -4.80
C THR A 38 13.24 7.52 -4.67
N ASP A 39 14.19 6.94 -3.93
CA ASP A 39 14.24 5.51 -3.67
C ASP A 39 12.96 5.00 -3.00
N ILE A 40 12.44 5.71 -1.99
CA ILE A 40 11.21 5.31 -1.29
C ILE A 40 9.99 5.34 -2.20
N THR A 41 9.88 6.32 -3.10
CA THR A 41 8.78 6.39 -4.07
C THR A 41 8.85 5.22 -5.06
N GLU A 42 10.04 4.84 -5.51
CA GLU A 42 10.25 3.65 -6.35
C GLU A 42 9.88 2.37 -5.61
N HIS A 43 10.23 2.25 -4.33
CA HIS A 43 9.83 1.13 -3.50
C HIS A 43 8.32 1.03 -3.33
N VAL A 44 7.62 2.16 -3.15
CA VAL A 44 6.14 2.18 -3.12
C VAL A 44 5.56 1.70 -4.45
N ALA A 45 6.06 2.19 -5.58
CA ALA A 45 5.62 1.74 -6.91
C ALA A 45 5.87 0.24 -7.12
N SER A 46 7.05 -0.25 -6.72
CA SER A 46 7.41 -1.67 -6.77
C SER A 46 6.47 -2.52 -5.91
N PHE A 47 6.18 -2.10 -4.69
CA PHE A 47 5.21 -2.79 -3.83
C PHE A 47 3.84 -2.88 -4.49
N ILE A 48 3.31 -1.75 -4.99
CA ILE A 48 2.00 -1.70 -5.66
C ILE A 48 1.97 -2.64 -6.86
N ALA A 49 3.04 -2.70 -7.65
CA ALA A 49 3.14 -3.59 -8.81
C ALA A 49 3.08 -5.10 -8.46
N THR A 50 3.34 -5.47 -7.21
CA THR A 50 3.23 -6.88 -6.75
C THR A 50 1.81 -7.30 -6.36
N LEU A 51 0.88 -6.35 -6.24
CA LEU A 51 -0.44 -6.60 -5.67
C LEU A 51 -1.38 -7.41 -6.58
N PRO A 52 -1.49 -7.14 -7.93
CA PRO A 52 -2.53 -7.74 -8.76
C PRO A 52 -2.60 -9.27 -8.68
N GLY A 53 -1.48 -9.97 -8.77
CA GLY A 53 -1.44 -11.43 -8.67
C GLY A 53 -1.62 -12.01 -7.26
N ARG A 54 -1.96 -11.19 -6.25
CA ARG A 54 -2.07 -11.58 -4.84
C ARG A 54 -3.30 -11.01 -4.14
N LEU A 55 -4.23 -10.44 -4.89
CA LEU A 55 -5.48 -9.87 -4.38
C LEU A 55 -6.67 -10.74 -4.76
N ILE A 56 -7.67 -10.77 -3.90
CA ILE A 56 -8.98 -11.38 -4.14
C ILE A 56 -9.94 -10.29 -4.55
N ILE A 57 -10.76 -10.55 -5.57
CA ILE A 57 -11.82 -9.64 -6.01
C ILE A 57 -13.14 -10.08 -5.37
N THR A 58 -13.87 -9.10 -4.84
CA THR A 58 -15.27 -9.26 -4.41
C THR A 58 -16.07 -8.04 -4.89
N LYS A 59 -17.40 -8.18 -5.01
CA LYS A 59 -18.25 -7.06 -5.39
C LYS A 59 -18.32 -6.05 -4.24
N HIS A 60 -18.73 -6.51 -3.07
CA HIS A 60 -18.93 -5.67 -1.88
C HIS A 60 -18.06 -6.12 -0.69
N PHE A 61 -17.85 -5.22 0.26
CA PHE A 61 -17.11 -5.53 1.48
C PHE A 61 -17.76 -6.64 2.31
N GLY A 62 -19.09 -6.69 2.35
CA GLY A 62 -19.87 -7.69 3.10
C GLY A 62 -19.70 -9.13 2.62
N ASP A 63 -19.36 -9.32 1.35
CA ASP A 63 -19.29 -10.62 0.68
C ASP A 63 -18.25 -11.56 1.28
N ALA A 64 -17.22 -11.02 1.97
CA ALA A 64 -16.20 -11.82 2.66
C ALA A 64 -16.75 -12.74 3.75
N ARG A 65 -17.95 -12.48 4.28
CA ARG A 65 -18.61 -13.32 5.27
C ARG A 65 -19.60 -14.30 4.64
N ALA A 66 -20.08 -13.99 3.45
CA ALA A 66 -21.20 -14.68 2.81
C ALA A 66 -20.79 -15.94 2.04
N LYS A 67 -19.52 -16.32 2.00
CA LYS A 67 -18.97 -17.40 1.16
C LYS A 67 -19.27 -17.23 -0.33
N GLU A 68 -19.69 -16.05 -0.75
CA GLU A 68 -19.92 -15.77 -2.14
C GLU A 68 -18.59 -15.70 -2.90
N LYS A 69 -18.66 -16.15 -4.15
CA LYS A 69 -17.59 -16.37 -5.13
C LYS A 69 -16.43 -15.37 -5.01
N GLU A 70 -15.47 -15.67 -4.12
CA GLU A 70 -14.20 -14.99 -4.07
C GLU A 70 -13.38 -15.43 -5.28
N ARG A 71 -13.01 -14.49 -6.12
CA ARG A 71 -12.18 -14.77 -7.30
C ARG A 71 -10.79 -14.16 -7.11
N PRO A 72 -9.74 -14.84 -7.49
CA PRO A 72 -8.42 -14.20 -7.59
C PRO A 72 -8.45 -13.15 -8.70
N MET A 73 -7.77 -12.02 -8.49
CA MET A 73 -7.70 -10.92 -9.46
C MET A 73 -7.01 -11.34 -10.76
N GLU A 74 -6.03 -12.25 -10.61
CA GLU A 74 -5.26 -12.87 -11.69
C GLU A 74 -4.87 -14.28 -11.24
N ILE A 75 -4.04 -14.96 -12.04
CA ILE A 75 -3.42 -16.21 -11.61
C ILE A 75 -2.63 -15.94 -10.33
N MET A 76 -3.01 -16.62 -9.25
CA MET A 76 -2.41 -16.40 -7.93
C MET A 76 -0.93 -16.74 -7.93
N ARG A 77 -0.10 -15.78 -7.58
CA ARG A 77 1.37 -15.92 -7.45
C ARG A 77 1.80 -16.26 -6.02
N GLY A 78 0.89 -16.80 -5.23
CA GLY A 78 1.11 -17.14 -3.83
C GLY A 78 -0.14 -16.91 -2.97
N PRO A 79 -0.02 -16.94 -1.63
CA PRO A 79 -1.16 -16.70 -0.76
C PRO A 79 -1.69 -15.27 -0.94
N ALA A 80 -3.01 -15.12 -0.87
CA ALA A 80 -3.65 -13.82 -0.95
C ALA A 80 -3.18 -12.91 0.19
N ILE A 81 -2.85 -11.68 -0.14
CA ILE A 81 -2.37 -10.66 0.81
C ILE A 81 -3.37 -9.53 1.02
N GLY A 82 -4.46 -9.52 0.28
CA GLY A 82 -5.47 -8.50 0.35
C GLY A 82 -6.69 -8.82 -0.50
N ARG A 83 -7.63 -7.88 -0.52
CA ARG A 83 -8.83 -7.96 -1.34
C ARG A 83 -9.20 -6.62 -1.96
N VAL A 84 -9.89 -6.68 -3.08
CA VAL A 84 -10.48 -5.54 -3.77
C VAL A 84 -11.98 -5.69 -3.76
N CYS A 85 -12.69 -4.65 -3.33
CA CYS A 85 -14.13 -4.54 -3.42
C CYS A 85 -14.45 -3.59 -4.58
N THR A 86 -14.93 -4.15 -5.68
CA THR A 86 -15.04 -3.39 -6.94
C THR A 86 -16.13 -2.34 -6.92
N GLU A 87 -17.31 -2.67 -6.38
CA GLU A 87 -18.43 -1.74 -6.28
C GLU A 87 -18.14 -0.65 -5.22
N ASP A 88 -17.58 -1.05 -4.08
CA ASP A 88 -17.26 -0.12 -2.99
C ASP A 88 -16.00 0.72 -3.27
N LYS A 89 -15.26 0.44 -4.34
CA LYS A 89 -13.97 1.09 -4.69
C LYS A 89 -12.96 1.06 -3.53
N LYS A 90 -12.87 -0.08 -2.84
CA LYS A 90 -12.00 -0.28 -1.68
C LYS A 90 -10.95 -1.34 -1.93
N VAL A 91 -9.74 -1.09 -1.45
CA VAL A 91 -8.61 -2.02 -1.54
C VAL A 91 -8.05 -2.23 -0.14
N TYR A 92 -8.02 -3.47 0.31
CA TYR A 92 -7.49 -3.84 1.62
C TYR A 92 -6.25 -4.71 1.46
N ILE A 93 -5.16 -4.31 2.09
CA ILE A 93 -3.87 -5.03 2.06
C ILE A 93 -3.44 -5.31 3.50
N THR A 94 -3.08 -6.56 3.79
CA THR A 94 -2.67 -6.93 5.13
C THR A 94 -1.41 -6.19 5.56
N ALA A 95 -1.39 -5.70 6.80
CA ALA A 95 -0.22 -5.06 7.38
C ALA A 95 1.00 -6.00 7.41
N LYS A 96 0.74 -7.32 7.54
CA LYS A 96 1.78 -8.35 7.46
C LYS A 96 2.44 -8.37 6.10
N ALA A 97 1.67 -8.33 5.00
CA ALA A 97 2.21 -8.35 3.65
C ALA A 97 3.17 -7.18 3.38
N LEU A 98 2.80 -5.98 3.81
CA LEU A 98 3.68 -4.82 3.72
C LEU A 98 4.97 -5.03 4.52
N THR A 99 4.85 -5.53 5.75
CA THR A 99 6.03 -5.76 6.61
C THR A 99 6.96 -6.83 6.04
N ASP A 100 6.40 -7.92 5.50
CA ASP A 100 7.18 -9.00 4.91
C ASP A 100 7.88 -8.52 3.63
N TRP A 101 7.18 -7.76 2.78
CA TRP A 101 7.76 -7.15 1.60
C TRP A 101 8.91 -6.18 1.93
N CYS A 102 8.72 -5.33 2.95
CA CYS A 102 9.78 -4.43 3.42
C CYS A 102 11.03 -5.17 3.89
N LYS A 103 10.85 -6.30 4.59
CA LYS A 103 11.97 -7.15 5.02
C LYS A 103 12.73 -7.75 3.84
N GLU A 104 12.00 -8.24 2.86
CA GLU A 104 12.57 -8.86 1.65
C GLU A 104 13.41 -7.85 0.85
N HIS A 105 12.98 -6.59 0.81
CA HIS A 105 13.64 -5.54 0.04
C HIS A 105 14.58 -4.65 0.86
N GLY A 106 14.78 -4.97 2.14
CA GLY A 106 15.68 -4.21 3.02
C GLY A 106 15.22 -2.78 3.31
N VAL A 107 13.91 -2.52 3.21
CA VAL A 107 13.32 -1.18 3.41
C VAL A 107 12.70 -1.07 4.79
N ALA A 108 12.87 0.07 5.45
CA ALA A 108 12.23 0.33 6.73
C ALA A 108 10.69 0.50 6.55
N PRO A 109 9.84 -0.32 7.23
CA PRO A 109 8.40 -0.18 7.10
C PRO A 109 7.86 1.21 7.47
N ALA A 110 8.55 1.92 8.37
CA ALA A 110 8.16 3.27 8.75
C ALA A 110 8.30 4.26 7.58
N ALA A 111 9.37 4.16 6.79
CA ALA A 111 9.60 5.03 5.63
C ALA A 111 8.52 4.83 4.54
N ILE A 112 8.14 3.58 4.26
CA ILE A 112 7.05 3.29 3.32
C ILE A 112 5.71 3.84 3.82
N LYS A 113 5.42 3.71 5.12
CA LYS A 113 4.18 4.25 5.70
C LYS A 113 4.13 5.76 5.64
N GLU A 114 5.24 6.44 5.94
CA GLU A 114 5.34 7.90 5.81
C GLU A 114 5.10 8.35 4.36
N GLU A 115 5.61 7.59 3.38
CA GLU A 115 5.35 7.86 1.97
C GLU A 115 3.88 7.63 1.59
N PHE A 116 3.25 6.57 2.11
CA PHE A 116 1.83 6.35 1.91
C PHE A 116 0.97 7.47 2.49
N ASP A 117 1.32 7.99 3.66
CA ASP A 117 0.63 9.11 4.30
C ASP A 117 0.84 10.39 3.49
N ARG A 118 2.07 10.69 3.08
CA ARG A 118 2.42 11.85 2.25
C ARG A 118 1.71 11.81 0.89
N GLY A 119 1.67 10.66 0.24
CA GLY A 119 1.00 10.45 -1.04
C GLY A 119 -0.51 10.29 -0.94
N ASN A 120 -1.07 10.33 0.28
CA ASN A 120 -2.50 10.12 0.55
C ASN A 120 -3.02 8.80 -0.06
N TYR A 121 -2.27 7.71 0.12
CA TYR A 121 -2.64 6.38 -0.35
C TYR A 121 -3.62 5.67 0.57
N ILE A 122 -3.50 5.89 1.89
CA ILE A 122 -4.24 5.16 2.92
C ILE A 122 -5.43 5.98 3.40
N ILE A 123 -6.52 5.29 3.69
CA ILE A 123 -7.71 5.83 4.35
C ILE A 123 -7.65 5.37 5.81
N PRO A 124 -7.55 6.28 6.78
CA PRO A 124 -7.56 5.91 8.19
C PRO A 124 -8.94 5.40 8.63
N ASP A 125 -8.97 4.58 9.67
CA ASP A 125 -10.19 4.14 10.34
C ASP A 125 -10.92 5.34 11.01
N THR A 126 -12.15 5.11 11.43
CA THR A 126 -12.97 6.08 12.19
C THR A 126 -12.28 6.63 13.42
N ASP A 127 -11.41 5.83 14.05
CA ASP A 127 -10.59 6.21 15.21
C ASP A 127 -9.28 6.92 14.80
N GLY A 128 -9.06 7.22 13.53
CA GLY A 128 -7.82 7.79 13.00
C GLY A 128 -6.66 6.81 12.94
N LYS A 129 -6.89 5.51 13.15
CA LYS A 129 -5.84 4.48 13.03
C LYS A 129 -5.59 4.15 11.56
N PRO A 130 -4.34 3.90 11.17
CA PRO A 130 -4.02 3.59 9.77
C PRO A 130 -4.44 2.17 9.35
N THR A 131 -4.91 1.32 10.28
CA THR A 131 -5.27 -0.07 10.00
C THR A 131 -6.64 -0.44 10.51
N HIS A 132 -7.35 -1.20 9.70
CA HIS A 132 -8.67 -1.78 10.00
C HIS A 132 -8.54 -3.27 10.30
N LYS A 133 -9.43 -3.82 11.12
CA LYS A 133 -9.60 -5.28 11.29
C LYS A 133 -10.68 -5.75 10.33
N ILE A 134 -10.30 -6.50 9.30
CA ILE A 134 -11.23 -7.00 8.29
C ILE A 134 -10.98 -8.47 7.98
N TYR A 135 -11.98 -9.12 7.38
CA TYR A 135 -11.83 -10.43 6.75
C TYR A 135 -11.31 -10.25 5.33
N ILE A 136 -10.22 -10.94 4.97
CA ILE A 136 -9.67 -10.93 3.62
C ILE A 136 -10.52 -11.84 2.73
N GLY A 137 -10.89 -13.01 3.24
CA GLY A 137 -11.68 -14.00 2.55
C GLY A 137 -11.83 -15.28 3.36
N SER A 138 -12.52 -16.29 2.83
CA SER A 138 -12.86 -17.54 3.50
C SER A 138 -12.42 -18.81 2.76
N GLY A 139 -11.48 -18.71 1.81
CA GLY A 139 -11.02 -19.84 0.99
C GLY A 139 -9.78 -20.56 1.53
N SER A 140 -9.43 -21.72 0.93
CA SER A 140 -8.22 -22.48 1.25
C SER A 140 -6.93 -21.73 0.93
N THR A 141 -6.98 -20.73 0.06
CA THR A 141 -5.85 -19.91 -0.38
C THR A 141 -5.68 -18.65 0.47
N VAL A 142 -6.59 -18.39 1.39
CA VAL A 142 -6.60 -17.20 2.24
C VAL A 142 -6.49 -17.62 3.69
N PRO A 143 -5.58 -17.03 4.48
CA PRO A 143 -5.57 -17.27 5.92
C PRO A 143 -6.94 -16.91 6.49
N SER A 144 -7.64 -17.92 7.02
CA SER A 144 -8.94 -17.74 7.66
C SER A 144 -8.82 -16.79 8.86
N GLY A 145 -9.68 -15.80 8.92
CA GLY A 145 -9.80 -14.92 10.07
C GLY A 145 -9.67 -13.45 9.75
N GLN A 146 -9.74 -12.65 10.80
CA GLN A 146 -9.54 -11.22 10.73
C GLN A 146 -8.05 -10.90 10.63
N ALA A 147 -7.70 -10.07 9.67
CA ALA A 147 -6.36 -9.50 9.54
C ALA A 147 -6.41 -7.98 9.79
N ARG A 148 -5.29 -7.44 10.29
CA ARG A 148 -5.08 -5.99 10.26
C ARG A 148 -4.66 -5.60 8.86
N CYS A 149 -5.42 -4.70 8.24
CA CYS A 149 -5.22 -4.25 6.87
C CYS A 149 -5.16 -2.74 6.79
N TYR A 150 -4.39 -2.25 5.85
CA TYR A 150 -4.51 -0.88 5.37
C TYR A 150 -5.62 -0.82 4.34
N GLU A 151 -6.49 0.19 4.42
CA GLU A 151 -7.43 0.53 3.36
C GLU A 151 -6.76 1.53 2.43
N PHE A 152 -6.53 1.12 1.18
CA PHE A 152 -5.93 1.98 0.17
C PHE A 152 -6.99 2.62 -0.70
N ARG A 153 -6.73 3.85 -1.14
CA ARG A 153 -7.55 4.53 -2.14
C ARG A 153 -7.47 3.79 -3.47
N TYR A 154 -8.59 3.30 -3.95
CA TYR A 154 -8.69 2.52 -5.18
C TYR A 154 -7.95 3.17 -6.37
N GLY A 155 -8.21 4.46 -6.62
CA GLY A 155 -7.60 5.19 -7.71
C GLY A 155 -6.07 5.36 -7.61
N LYS A 156 -5.49 5.22 -6.41
CA LYS A 156 -4.04 5.25 -6.22
C LYS A 156 -3.37 3.92 -6.58
N ILE A 157 -4.11 2.82 -6.49
CA ILE A 157 -3.59 1.47 -6.81
C ILE A 157 -3.84 1.12 -8.28
N PHE A 158 -5.04 1.41 -8.80
CA PHE A 158 -5.46 0.96 -10.13
C PHE A 158 -5.64 2.09 -11.14
N GLY A 159 -5.45 3.36 -10.74
CA GLY A 159 -5.79 4.52 -11.56
C GLY A 159 -7.30 4.79 -11.62
N SER A 160 -7.65 5.93 -12.23
CA SER A 160 -9.04 6.39 -12.26
C SER A 160 -9.97 5.55 -13.15
N ASN A 161 -9.40 4.81 -14.10
CA ASN A 161 -10.12 4.11 -15.18
C ASN A 161 -9.69 2.65 -15.37
N ALA A 162 -9.08 2.02 -14.39
CA ALA A 162 -8.72 0.62 -14.54
C ALA A 162 -10.02 -0.23 -14.65
N PRO A 163 -10.36 -0.77 -15.81
CA PRO A 163 -11.43 -1.73 -15.92
C PRO A 163 -10.93 -3.00 -15.24
N LEU A 164 -11.51 -3.34 -14.10
CA LEU A 164 -11.50 -4.72 -13.68
C LEU A 164 -12.43 -5.40 -14.67
N ASN A 165 -11.88 -6.08 -15.67
CA ASN A 165 -12.62 -6.96 -16.54
C ASN A 165 -13.17 -8.10 -15.69
N ILE A 166 -14.33 -7.86 -15.12
CA ILE A 166 -15.19 -8.93 -14.60
C ILE A 166 -15.88 -9.45 -15.85
N GLU A 167 -15.27 -10.42 -16.51
CA GLU A 167 -16.01 -11.25 -17.46
C GLU A 167 -17.10 -11.91 -16.62
N GLU A 168 -18.32 -11.43 -16.78
CA GLU A 168 -19.50 -12.12 -16.33
C GLU A 168 -19.57 -13.39 -17.19
N ASP A 169 -19.11 -14.52 -16.63
CA ASP A 169 -19.45 -15.81 -17.18
C ASP A 169 -20.97 -15.89 -17.18
N GLU A 170 -21.58 -15.57 -18.32
CA GLU A 170 -22.97 -15.94 -18.59
C GLU A 170 -23.02 -17.46 -18.44
N GLU A 171 -23.45 -17.92 -17.26
CA GLU A 171 -23.85 -19.31 -17.06
C GLU A 171 -24.92 -19.59 -18.12
N GLY A 172 -24.52 -20.32 -19.17
CA GLY A 172 -25.42 -20.79 -20.20
C GLY A 172 -26.63 -21.45 -19.54
N VAL A 173 -27.74 -20.82 -19.68
CA VAL A 173 -29.04 -21.41 -19.42
C VAL A 173 -29.17 -22.58 -20.39
N HIS A 174 -28.78 -23.77 -19.96
CA HIS A 174 -29.20 -25.00 -20.59
C HIS A 174 -30.71 -25.13 -20.40
N THR A 175 -31.46 -24.62 -21.36
CA THR A 175 -32.84 -24.96 -21.58
C THR A 175 -32.86 -26.44 -22.02
N GLU A 176 -33.02 -27.33 -21.07
CA GLU A 176 -33.51 -28.67 -21.37
C GLU A 176 -34.95 -28.54 -21.96
N SER A 177 -34.99 -28.54 -23.27
CA SER A 177 -36.28 -28.72 -23.96
C SER A 177 -36.72 -30.17 -23.76
N ASN A 178 -37.69 -30.35 -22.89
CA ASN A 178 -38.51 -31.52 -22.83
C ASN A 178 -39.09 -31.86 -24.21
N LEU A 179 -38.62 -32.89 -24.82
CA LEU A 179 -39.31 -33.61 -25.88
C LEU A 179 -39.89 -34.90 -25.30
N LEU A 180 -41.06 -34.73 -24.67
CA LEU A 180 -42.04 -35.79 -24.59
C LEU A 180 -42.82 -35.80 -25.89
N LYS A 181 -42.72 -36.88 -26.63
CA LYS A 181 -43.81 -37.35 -27.50
C LYS A 181 -43.67 -38.82 -27.81
N GLU A 182 -44.77 -39.50 -27.41
CA GLU A 182 -45.43 -40.69 -27.92
C GLU A 182 -44.74 -42.01 -27.78
#